data_e1b9a2e812dc7f58f7120abfba6734ef
#
_entry.id   e1b9a2e812dc7f58f7120abfba6734ef
#
_cell.length_a   1.000
_cell.length_b   1.000
_cell.length_c   1.000
_cell.angle_alpha   90.00
_cell.angle_beta   90.00
_cell.angle_gamma   90.00
#
_symmetry.space_group_name_H-M   'P 1'
#
loop_
_entity.id
_entity.type
_entity.pdbx_description
1 polymer ?
#
loop_
_entity_poly.entity_id
_entity_poly.type
_entity_poly.pdbx_seq_one_letter_code
_entity_poly.pdbx_strand_id
1 'polypeptide(L)'
;LGFELVELGADRHDYAAVLRDVWTRSVDRFLGAPWVDVASAADLTAAGLLTWHYDPDPGVLLETIGFDREVSGRDGRSVDRQAMHVGWVSGIPWAYALLRHGLRVGRPDEIDAARRVIGFIADALSPSGTFWGVWYRDRGWSQSWSPVPNALHSRTLAEATLFLVRALALDRPCNPPDPPIPHRVRTSP
;
A
#
# COMPACT_ATOMS: atom_id res chain seq x y z
N LEU A 1 30.94 -4.95 10.83
CA LEU A 1 29.62 -5.19 11.42
C LEU A 1 29.84 -5.49 12.90
N GLY A 2 29.26 -4.65 13.79
CA GLY A 2 29.24 -4.88 15.22
C GLY A 2 27.80 -5.14 15.66
N PHE A 3 27.65 -5.98 16.66
CA PHE A 3 26.37 -6.20 17.34
C PHE A 3 26.60 -6.20 18.85
N GLU A 4 25.60 -5.79 19.58
CA GLU A 4 25.56 -5.76 21.04
C GLU A 4 24.54 -6.76 21.52
N LEU A 5 24.91 -7.60 22.47
CA LEU A 5 24.01 -8.51 23.17
C LEU A 5 23.62 -7.86 24.50
N VAL A 6 22.35 -7.75 24.76
CA VAL A 6 21.82 -7.19 26.00
C VAL A 6 20.94 -8.24 26.68
N GLU A 7 21.21 -8.50 27.95
CA GLU A 7 20.36 -9.33 28.79
C GLU A 7 19.13 -8.50 29.20
N LEU A 8 17.95 -9.05 28.93
CA LEU A 8 16.67 -8.45 29.31
C LEU A 8 16.12 -9.12 30.57
N GLY A 9 15.36 -8.39 31.37
CA GLY A 9 14.63 -8.93 32.50
C GLY A 9 13.45 -9.82 32.09
N ALA A 10 12.64 -10.16 33.07
CA ALA A 10 11.48 -11.05 32.85
C ALA A 10 10.27 -10.35 32.18
N ASP A 11 10.27 -9.02 32.14
CA ASP A 11 9.20 -8.27 31.48
C ASP A 11 9.40 -8.28 29.96
N ARG A 12 8.39 -8.72 29.23
CA ARG A 12 8.37 -8.74 27.76
C ARG A 12 8.60 -7.38 27.09
N HIS A 13 8.52 -6.29 27.84
CA HIS A 13 8.72 -4.92 27.32
C HIS A 13 10.09 -4.32 27.70
N ASP A 14 10.96 -5.04 28.39
CA ASP A 14 12.30 -4.55 28.81
C ASP A 14 13.17 -4.14 27.61
N TYR A 15 12.94 -4.75 26.43
CA TYR A 15 13.62 -4.36 25.19
C TYR A 15 13.36 -2.87 24.81
N ALA A 16 12.27 -2.27 25.25
CA ALA A 16 11.93 -0.91 24.86
C ALA A 16 12.91 0.14 25.39
N ALA A 17 13.51 -0.09 26.57
CA ALA A 17 14.54 0.76 27.11
C ALA A 17 15.83 0.68 26.28
N VAL A 18 16.21 -0.55 25.90
CA VAL A 18 17.38 -0.81 25.06
C VAL A 18 17.22 -0.17 23.68
N LEU A 19 16.05 -0.32 23.05
CA LEU A 19 15.78 0.31 21.74
C LEU A 19 15.84 1.84 21.82
N ARG A 20 15.33 2.46 22.88
CA ARG A 20 15.43 3.91 23.08
C ARG A 20 16.87 4.36 23.22
N ASP A 21 17.68 3.63 23.98
CA ASP A 21 19.08 3.93 24.16
C ASP A 21 19.87 3.80 22.84
N VAL A 22 19.67 2.72 22.11
CA VAL A 22 20.25 2.53 20.76
C VAL A 22 19.82 3.65 19.83
N TRP A 23 18.55 4.01 19.80
CA TRP A 23 18.03 5.10 19.00
C TRP A 23 18.73 6.42 19.37
N THR A 24 18.76 6.79 20.65
CA THR A 24 19.35 8.04 21.13
C THR A 24 20.85 8.15 20.77
N ARG A 25 21.58 7.03 20.88
CA ARG A 25 23.02 6.99 20.50
C ARG A 25 23.24 7.03 18.98
N SER A 26 22.25 6.69 18.19
CA SER A 26 22.38 6.50 16.75
C SER A 26 21.68 7.56 15.92
N VAL A 27 20.80 8.36 16.52
CA VAL A 27 19.92 9.29 15.81
C VAL A 27 20.68 10.22 14.87
N ASP A 28 21.78 10.80 15.34
CA ASP A 28 22.59 11.73 14.53
C ASP A 28 23.28 11.06 13.33
N ARG A 29 23.48 9.74 13.39
CA ARG A 29 24.07 8.97 12.29
C ARG A 29 23.06 8.62 11.20
N PHE A 30 21.76 8.56 11.56
CA PHE A 30 20.68 8.17 10.65
C PHE A 30 19.90 9.37 10.10
N LEU A 31 20.06 10.56 10.68
CA LEU A 31 19.47 11.79 10.16
C LEU A 31 20.28 12.38 9.00
N GLY A 32 20.67 11.56 8.05
CA GLY A 32 21.10 12.05 6.75
C GLY A 32 19.96 12.79 6.07
N ALA A 33 20.28 13.91 5.40
CA ALA A 33 19.28 14.56 4.55
C ALA A 33 18.77 13.51 3.51
N PRO A 34 17.44 13.37 3.36
CA PRO A 34 16.92 12.47 2.32
C PRO A 34 17.44 12.95 0.96
N TRP A 35 17.82 12.02 0.11
CA TRP A 35 18.34 12.31 -1.24
C TRP A 35 17.26 12.87 -2.19
N VAL A 36 15.98 12.68 -1.85
CA VAL A 36 14.83 13.29 -2.51
C VAL A 36 13.85 13.82 -1.46
N ASP A 37 13.17 14.90 -1.77
CA ASP A 37 12.06 15.37 -0.95
C ASP A 37 10.81 14.48 -1.10
N VAL A 38 9.84 14.67 -0.20
CA VAL A 38 8.63 13.83 -0.13
C VAL A 38 7.78 13.94 -1.41
N ALA A 39 7.72 15.09 -2.05
CA ALA A 39 6.94 15.27 -3.27
C ALA A 39 7.59 14.52 -4.42
N SER A 40 8.89 14.68 -4.63
CA SER A 40 9.67 13.92 -5.62
C SER A 40 9.61 12.41 -5.37
N ALA A 41 9.65 11.96 -4.11
CA ALA A 41 9.47 10.55 -3.77
C ALA A 41 8.08 10.03 -4.17
N ALA A 42 7.04 10.83 -3.98
CA ALA A 42 5.68 10.48 -4.41
C ALA A 42 5.57 10.38 -5.94
N ASP A 43 6.17 11.34 -6.66
CA ASP A 43 6.19 11.34 -8.13
C ASP A 43 6.91 10.09 -8.68
N LEU A 44 8.07 9.75 -8.14
CA LEU A 44 8.82 8.54 -8.50
C LEU A 44 8.03 7.26 -8.20
N THR A 45 7.35 7.22 -7.06
CA THR A 45 6.53 6.07 -6.67
C THR A 45 5.34 5.90 -7.63
N ALA A 46 4.62 6.97 -7.95
CA ALA A 46 3.51 6.92 -8.90
C ALA A 46 3.97 6.49 -10.29
N ALA A 47 5.09 7.04 -10.77
CA ALA A 47 5.69 6.63 -12.03
C ALA A 47 6.06 5.14 -12.03
N GLY A 48 6.66 4.64 -10.94
CA GLY A 48 7.00 3.22 -10.78
C GLY A 48 5.76 2.31 -10.80
N LEU A 49 4.68 2.70 -10.10
CA LEU A 49 3.43 1.95 -10.09
C LEU A 49 2.82 1.85 -11.49
N LEU A 50 2.80 2.95 -12.25
CA LEU A 50 2.28 2.93 -13.62
C LEU A 50 3.16 2.18 -14.61
N THR A 51 4.48 2.33 -14.51
CA THR A 51 5.41 1.82 -15.53
C THR A 51 5.72 0.35 -15.33
N TRP A 52 5.84 -0.08 -14.07
CA TRP A 52 6.37 -1.41 -13.75
C TRP A 52 5.32 -2.38 -13.20
N HIS A 53 4.27 -1.85 -12.57
CA HIS A 53 3.30 -2.67 -11.86
C HIS A 53 1.91 -2.67 -12.50
N TYR A 54 1.53 -1.59 -13.19
CA TYR A 54 0.22 -1.49 -13.81
C TYR A 54 0.17 -2.27 -15.12
N ASP A 55 -0.80 -3.17 -15.22
CA ASP A 55 -1.18 -3.86 -16.43
C ASP A 55 -2.57 -3.37 -16.87
N PRO A 56 -2.68 -2.66 -18.00
CA PRO A 56 -3.95 -2.12 -18.46
C PRO A 56 -4.94 -3.21 -18.91
N ASP A 57 -4.47 -4.42 -19.19
CA ASP A 57 -5.30 -5.56 -19.57
C ASP A 57 -5.03 -6.75 -18.61
N PRO A 58 -5.83 -6.92 -17.57
CA PRO A 58 -7.23 -6.49 -17.37
C PRO A 58 -7.45 -5.24 -16.51
N GLY A 59 -6.42 -4.52 -16.11
CA GLY A 59 -6.50 -3.37 -15.21
C GLY A 59 -6.16 -3.73 -13.78
N VAL A 60 -4.93 -4.19 -13.55
CA VAL A 60 -4.43 -4.68 -12.26
C VAL A 60 -3.07 -4.05 -11.93
N LEU A 61 -2.72 -4.05 -10.64
CA LEU A 61 -1.41 -3.66 -10.14
C LEU A 61 -0.69 -4.91 -9.61
N LEU A 62 0.29 -5.39 -10.36
CA LEU A 62 1.02 -6.63 -10.08
C LEU A 62 2.23 -6.37 -9.18
N GLU A 63 2.38 -7.16 -8.12
CA GLU A 63 3.44 -6.93 -7.10
C GLU A 63 4.83 -7.35 -7.56
N THR A 64 4.92 -8.36 -8.40
CA THR A 64 6.16 -9.09 -8.63
C THR A 64 6.83 -8.78 -9.97
N ILE A 65 6.25 -7.92 -10.78
CA ILE A 65 6.87 -7.49 -12.03
C ILE A 65 8.17 -6.74 -11.75
N GLY A 66 9.28 -7.39 -11.87
CA GLY A 66 10.60 -6.79 -11.79
C GLY A 66 11.51 -7.34 -10.69
N PHE A 67 10.96 -7.93 -9.64
CA PHE A 67 11.78 -8.46 -8.55
C PHE A 67 12.14 -9.94 -8.69
N ASP A 68 11.27 -10.75 -9.28
CA ASP A 68 11.41 -12.20 -9.27
C ASP A 68 11.99 -12.79 -10.57
N ARG A 69 12.12 -12.00 -11.62
CA ARG A 69 12.63 -12.50 -12.91
C ARG A 69 14.04 -13.09 -12.85
N GLU A 70 14.87 -12.58 -11.94
CA GLU A 70 16.25 -13.02 -11.79
C GLU A 70 16.48 -13.95 -10.59
N VAL A 71 15.66 -13.86 -9.55
CA VAL A 71 15.84 -14.62 -8.31
C VAL A 71 15.33 -16.05 -8.43
N SER A 72 14.45 -16.32 -9.36
CA SER A 72 13.80 -17.62 -9.54
C SER A 72 14.60 -18.65 -10.35
N GLY A 73 15.78 -18.31 -10.77
CA GLY A 73 16.56 -19.13 -11.70
C GLY A 73 17.25 -20.38 -11.13
N ARG A 74 17.06 -20.73 -9.86
CA ARG A 74 17.80 -21.88 -9.29
C ARG A 74 17.24 -23.24 -9.67
N ASP A 75 15.99 -23.33 -10.06
CA ASP A 75 15.33 -24.59 -10.45
C ASP A 75 14.65 -24.53 -11.83
N GLY A 76 14.93 -23.51 -12.62
CA GLY A 76 14.38 -23.35 -13.97
C GLY A 76 12.87 -23.06 -13.98
N ARG A 77 12.25 -22.79 -12.83
CA ARG A 77 10.84 -22.42 -12.74
C ARG A 77 10.75 -20.91 -12.53
N SER A 78 10.04 -20.23 -13.40
CA SER A 78 9.68 -18.84 -13.18
C SER A 78 8.77 -18.77 -11.94
N VAL A 79 9.26 -18.15 -10.87
CA VAL A 79 8.47 -17.83 -9.68
C VAL A 79 7.85 -16.43 -9.76
N ASP A 80 7.91 -15.79 -10.91
CA ASP A 80 7.18 -14.56 -11.16
C ASP A 80 5.68 -14.83 -11.00
N ARG A 81 5.23 -14.68 -9.77
CA ARG A 81 3.83 -14.75 -9.42
C ARG A 81 3.20 -13.45 -9.83
N GLN A 82 2.83 -13.34 -11.08
CA GLN A 82 2.04 -12.20 -11.53
C GLN A 82 0.71 -12.15 -10.75
N ALA A 83 0.80 -11.57 -9.58
CA ALA A 83 -0.27 -11.55 -8.60
C ALA A 83 -0.57 -10.13 -8.13
N MET A 84 -1.80 -9.88 -7.77
CA MET A 84 -2.27 -8.68 -7.11
C MET A 84 -3.00 -9.08 -5.83
N HIS A 85 -2.44 -8.77 -4.66
CA HIS A 85 -3.19 -8.87 -3.41
C HIS A 85 -4.18 -7.71 -3.31
N VAL A 86 -5.41 -8.02 -2.87
CA VAL A 86 -6.49 -7.03 -2.90
C VAL A 86 -6.30 -5.92 -1.87
N GLY A 87 -5.77 -6.24 -0.70
CA GLY A 87 -5.67 -5.28 0.40
C GLY A 87 -4.33 -5.22 1.12
N TRP A 88 -3.43 -6.15 0.92
CA TRP A 88 -2.22 -6.21 1.74
C TRP A 88 -1.05 -5.37 1.18
N VAL A 89 -0.68 -5.56 -0.04
CA VAL A 89 0.50 -4.92 -0.66
C VAL A 89 0.08 -4.07 -1.84
N SER A 90 -0.54 -4.65 -2.82
CA SER A 90 -0.97 -4.05 -4.08
C SER A 90 -2.48 -3.74 -4.10
N GLY A 91 -3.13 -3.91 -5.21
CA GLY A 91 -4.57 -3.75 -5.34
C GLY A 91 -5.08 -2.39 -4.86
N ILE A 92 -6.07 -2.39 -3.96
CA ILE A 92 -6.74 -1.15 -3.52
C ILE A 92 -5.80 -0.16 -2.82
N PRO A 93 -4.84 -0.55 -1.95
CA PRO A 93 -3.89 0.40 -1.36
C PRO A 93 -3.04 1.16 -2.40
N TRP A 94 -2.51 0.48 -3.40
CA TRP A 94 -1.72 1.13 -4.45
C TRP A 94 -2.60 1.94 -5.39
N ALA A 95 -3.78 1.43 -5.73
CA ALA A 95 -4.75 2.19 -6.52
C ALA A 95 -5.17 3.49 -5.80
N TYR A 96 -5.40 3.44 -4.49
CA TYR A 96 -5.65 4.64 -3.70
C TYR A 96 -4.47 5.62 -3.74
N ALA A 97 -3.24 5.13 -3.66
CA ALA A 97 -2.05 5.99 -3.73
C ALA A 97 -1.96 6.69 -5.09
N LEU A 98 -2.17 5.97 -6.21
CA LEU A 98 -2.24 6.55 -7.56
C LEU A 98 -3.38 7.55 -7.70
N LEU A 99 -4.58 7.22 -7.22
CA LEU A 99 -5.74 8.13 -7.27
C LEU A 99 -5.44 9.43 -6.55
N ARG A 100 -4.92 9.33 -5.32
CA ARG A 100 -4.57 10.50 -4.50
C ARG A 100 -3.49 11.35 -5.15
N HIS A 101 -2.46 10.73 -5.71
CA HIS A 101 -1.39 11.41 -6.40
C HIS A 101 -1.91 12.10 -7.66
N GLY A 102 -2.59 11.37 -8.52
CA GLY A 102 -3.15 11.87 -9.78
C GLY A 102 -4.11 13.04 -9.58
N LEU A 103 -4.99 12.98 -8.57
CA LEU A 103 -5.88 14.09 -8.22
C LEU A 103 -5.12 15.31 -7.71
N ARG A 104 -4.03 15.11 -6.95
CA ARG A 104 -3.22 16.22 -6.41
C ARG A 104 -2.44 16.96 -7.49
N VAL A 105 -1.90 16.23 -8.47
CA VAL A 105 -0.98 16.81 -9.49
C VAL A 105 -1.60 16.94 -10.87
N GLY A 106 -2.87 16.54 -11.03
CA GLY A 106 -3.60 16.66 -12.30
C GLY A 106 -3.16 15.63 -13.34
N ARG A 107 -2.94 14.36 -12.95
CA ARG A 107 -2.53 13.27 -13.85
C ARG A 107 -3.70 12.32 -14.15
N PRO A 108 -4.38 12.50 -15.29
CA PRO A 108 -5.54 11.67 -15.66
C PRO A 108 -5.20 10.20 -15.85
N ASP A 109 -4.02 9.87 -16.38
CA ASP A 109 -3.53 8.51 -16.55
C ASP A 109 -3.46 7.72 -15.24
N GLU A 110 -3.01 8.36 -14.16
CA GLU A 110 -2.96 7.77 -12.81
C GLU A 110 -4.36 7.57 -12.23
N ILE A 111 -5.23 8.57 -12.41
CA ILE A 111 -6.62 8.52 -11.94
C ILE A 111 -7.36 7.39 -12.64
N ASP A 112 -7.23 7.26 -13.95
CA ASP A 112 -7.90 6.24 -14.75
C ASP A 112 -7.38 4.83 -14.42
N ALA A 113 -6.07 4.67 -14.26
CA ALA A 113 -5.48 3.40 -13.82
C ALA A 113 -6.02 2.99 -12.45
N ALA A 114 -6.03 3.92 -11.49
CA ALA A 114 -6.55 3.67 -10.15
C ALA A 114 -8.02 3.24 -10.15
N ARG A 115 -8.87 3.94 -10.89
CA ARG A 115 -10.30 3.62 -11.02
C ARG A 115 -10.52 2.26 -11.65
N ARG A 116 -9.74 1.90 -12.67
CA ARG A 116 -9.82 0.58 -13.31
C ARG A 116 -9.47 -0.54 -12.34
N VAL A 117 -8.39 -0.40 -11.58
CA VAL A 117 -7.98 -1.41 -10.58
C VAL A 117 -9.05 -1.56 -9.49
N ILE A 118 -9.57 -0.46 -8.97
CA ILE A 118 -10.62 -0.50 -7.94
C ILE A 118 -11.88 -1.15 -8.50
N GLY A 119 -12.30 -0.77 -9.72
CA GLY A 119 -13.46 -1.37 -10.40
C GLY A 119 -13.29 -2.86 -10.63
N PHE A 120 -12.13 -3.29 -11.17
CA PHE A 120 -11.82 -4.71 -11.38
C PHE A 120 -11.94 -5.55 -10.10
N ILE A 121 -11.51 -4.99 -8.96
CA ILE A 121 -11.63 -5.67 -7.67
C ILE A 121 -13.07 -5.66 -7.15
N ALA A 122 -13.76 -4.53 -7.26
CA ALA A 122 -15.11 -4.36 -6.74
C ALA A 122 -16.16 -5.18 -7.49
N ASP A 123 -15.95 -5.42 -8.80
CA ASP A 123 -16.85 -6.19 -9.65
C ASP A 123 -16.74 -7.70 -9.42
N ALA A 124 -15.71 -8.16 -8.70
CA ALA A 124 -15.42 -9.58 -8.47
C ALA A 124 -15.41 -9.93 -6.97
N LEU A 125 -16.58 -9.95 -6.36
CA LEU A 125 -16.70 -10.38 -4.96
C LEU A 125 -16.57 -11.90 -4.83
N SER A 126 -16.07 -12.33 -3.68
CA SER A 126 -16.02 -13.73 -3.28
C SER A 126 -17.44 -14.27 -2.98
N PRO A 127 -17.63 -15.58 -2.91
CA PRO A 127 -18.94 -16.17 -2.58
C PRO A 127 -19.51 -15.72 -1.22
N SER A 128 -18.67 -15.22 -0.32
CA SER A 128 -19.11 -14.64 0.95
C SER A 128 -19.59 -13.19 0.86
N GLY A 129 -19.59 -12.60 -0.34
CA GLY A 129 -19.96 -11.19 -0.54
C GLY A 129 -18.89 -10.18 -0.09
N THR A 130 -17.67 -10.66 0.16
CA THR A 130 -16.51 -9.83 0.51
C THR A 130 -15.48 -9.84 -0.62
N PHE A 131 -14.39 -9.07 -0.47
CA PHE A 131 -13.30 -9.13 -1.44
C PHE A 131 -12.62 -10.50 -1.44
N TRP A 132 -12.11 -10.90 -2.62
CA TRP A 132 -11.11 -11.95 -2.70
C TRP A 132 -9.81 -11.53 -2.02
N GLY A 133 -8.94 -12.47 -1.70
CA GLY A 133 -7.64 -12.18 -1.09
C GLY A 133 -6.58 -11.78 -2.09
N VAL A 134 -6.56 -12.43 -3.25
CA VAL A 134 -5.54 -12.28 -4.28
C VAL A 134 -6.10 -12.64 -5.65
N TRP A 135 -5.58 -11.97 -6.68
CA TRP A 135 -5.78 -12.35 -8.08
C TRP A 135 -4.45 -12.77 -8.68
N TYR A 136 -4.45 -13.85 -9.43
CA TYR A 136 -3.31 -14.34 -10.19
C TYR A 136 -3.60 -14.30 -11.67
N ARG A 137 -2.63 -13.91 -12.48
CA ARG A 137 -2.79 -13.86 -13.93
C ARG A 137 -3.11 -15.21 -14.55
N ASP A 138 -2.52 -16.28 -14.06
CA ASP A 138 -2.64 -17.64 -14.60
C ASP A 138 -3.88 -18.41 -14.13
N ARG A 139 -4.47 -18.02 -13.01
CA ARG A 139 -5.57 -18.80 -12.38
C ARG A 139 -6.72 -17.96 -11.82
N GLY A 140 -6.65 -16.62 -11.94
CA GLY A 140 -7.72 -15.74 -11.49
C GLY A 140 -7.80 -15.56 -9.97
N TRP A 141 -9.00 -15.34 -9.47
CA TRP A 141 -9.26 -15.00 -8.07
C TRP A 141 -9.05 -16.16 -7.11
N SER A 142 -8.50 -15.86 -5.94
CA SER A 142 -8.21 -16.82 -4.88
C SER A 142 -8.33 -16.16 -3.49
N GLN A 143 -8.41 -17.02 -2.48
CA GLN A 143 -8.57 -16.62 -1.08
C GLN A 143 -7.31 -16.08 -0.41
N SER A 144 -6.18 -16.03 -1.11
CA SER A 144 -4.89 -15.63 -0.53
C SER A 144 -4.20 -16.75 0.29
N TRP A 145 -3.27 -16.36 1.13
CA TRP A 145 -2.29 -17.22 1.83
C TRP A 145 -2.86 -17.97 3.02
N SER A 146 -4.16 -18.02 3.17
CA SER A 146 -4.75 -18.79 4.27
C SER A 146 -4.49 -20.28 4.07
N PRO A 147 -3.91 -20.98 5.04
CA PRO A 147 -3.77 -22.43 5.00
C PRO A 147 -5.11 -23.16 5.15
N VAL A 148 -6.16 -22.44 5.54
CA VAL A 148 -7.51 -22.98 5.71
C VAL A 148 -8.29 -22.80 4.42
N PRO A 149 -8.77 -23.90 3.79
CA PRO A 149 -9.60 -23.81 2.59
C PRO A 149 -10.82 -22.90 2.81
N ASN A 150 -11.10 -22.04 1.84
CA ASN A 150 -12.23 -21.08 1.85
C ASN A 150 -12.19 -20.02 2.98
N ALA A 151 -11.06 -19.88 3.67
CA ALA A 151 -10.90 -18.78 4.63
C ALA A 151 -10.25 -17.56 3.96
N LEU A 152 -10.74 -16.38 4.29
CA LEU A 152 -10.18 -15.11 3.86
C LEU A 152 -9.34 -14.49 4.98
N HIS A 153 -8.26 -13.83 4.60
CA HIS A 153 -7.36 -13.21 5.56
C HIS A 153 -7.93 -11.88 6.05
N SER A 154 -8.23 -11.78 7.35
CA SER A 154 -8.91 -10.62 7.94
C SER A 154 -8.18 -9.29 7.72
N ARG A 155 -6.86 -9.27 7.80
CA ARG A 155 -6.05 -8.08 7.51
C ARG A 155 -6.24 -7.60 6.07
N THR A 156 -6.19 -8.52 5.11
CA THR A 156 -6.40 -8.19 3.69
C THR A 156 -7.76 -7.54 3.47
N LEU A 157 -8.82 -8.08 4.08
CA LEU A 157 -10.16 -7.52 3.98
C LEU A 157 -10.26 -6.15 4.64
N ALA A 158 -9.70 -6.00 5.83
CA ALA A 158 -9.72 -4.73 6.57
C ALA A 158 -8.96 -3.62 5.82
N GLU A 159 -7.78 -3.91 5.29
CA GLU A 159 -7.00 -2.95 4.52
C GLU A 159 -7.67 -2.60 3.18
N ALA A 160 -8.20 -3.59 2.46
CA ALA A 160 -8.97 -3.35 1.24
C ALA A 160 -10.16 -2.41 1.50
N THR A 161 -10.94 -2.70 2.53
CA THR A 161 -12.10 -1.87 2.90
C THR A 161 -11.70 -0.46 3.30
N LEU A 162 -10.66 -0.33 4.14
CA LEU A 162 -10.16 0.98 4.58
C LEU A 162 -9.75 1.86 3.38
N PHE A 163 -8.95 1.32 2.46
CA PHE A 163 -8.45 2.09 1.33
C PHE A 163 -9.53 2.31 0.26
N LEU A 164 -10.50 1.39 0.11
CA LEU A 164 -11.66 1.64 -0.73
C LEU A 164 -12.50 2.83 -0.23
N VAL A 165 -12.82 2.85 1.06
CA VAL A 165 -13.58 3.97 1.66
C VAL A 165 -12.83 5.30 1.48
N ARG A 166 -11.51 5.29 1.65
CA ARG A 166 -10.67 6.48 1.39
C ARG A 166 -10.68 6.89 -0.07
N ALA A 167 -10.60 5.94 -1.00
CA ALA A 167 -10.66 6.22 -2.43
C ALA A 167 -12.01 6.81 -2.83
N LEU A 168 -13.11 6.23 -2.37
CA LEU A 168 -14.47 6.73 -2.60
C LEU A 168 -14.66 8.14 -2.01
N ALA A 169 -14.07 8.44 -0.87
CA ALA A 169 -14.13 9.77 -0.28
C ALA A 169 -13.37 10.82 -1.11
N LEU A 170 -12.26 10.43 -1.75
CA LEU A 170 -11.49 11.30 -2.64
C LEU A 170 -12.18 11.50 -4.01
N ASP A 171 -12.81 10.46 -4.53
CA ASP A 171 -13.39 10.44 -5.88
C ASP A 171 -14.81 11.04 -5.93
N ARG A 172 -15.37 11.38 -4.79
CA ARG A 172 -16.64 12.13 -4.77
C ARG A 172 -16.43 13.49 -5.41
N PRO A 173 -17.33 13.91 -6.33
CA PRO A 173 -17.32 15.29 -6.78
C PRO A 173 -17.39 16.19 -5.55
N CYS A 174 -16.40 17.06 -5.39
CA CYS A 174 -16.40 18.02 -4.30
C CYS A 174 -17.73 18.78 -4.32
N ASN A 175 -18.55 18.60 -3.28
CA ASN A 175 -19.44 19.69 -2.91
C ASN A 175 -18.57 20.94 -2.74
N PRO A 176 -19.05 22.14 -3.09
CA PRO A 176 -18.27 23.36 -2.94
C PRO A 176 -17.59 23.36 -1.57
N PRO A 177 -16.34 23.83 -1.50
CA PRO A 177 -15.58 23.77 -0.25
C PRO A 177 -16.45 24.36 0.87
N ASP A 178 -16.53 23.64 1.98
CA ASP A 178 -17.17 24.17 3.18
C ASP A 178 -16.69 25.60 3.39
N PRO A 179 -17.61 26.56 3.68
CA PRO A 179 -17.20 27.94 3.91
C PRO A 179 -16.14 27.94 5.01
N PRO A 180 -15.08 28.77 4.89
CA PRO A 180 -13.98 28.78 5.84
C PRO A 180 -14.55 28.95 7.25
N ILE A 181 -14.13 28.05 8.15
CA ILE A 181 -14.52 28.10 9.56
C ILE A 181 -14.14 29.50 10.07
N PRO A 182 -15.10 30.32 10.54
CA PRO A 182 -14.77 31.65 11.01
C PRO A 182 -13.82 31.53 12.19
N HIS A 183 -12.62 32.08 12.04
CA HIS A 183 -11.67 32.19 13.13
C HIS A 183 -12.33 32.97 14.26
N ARG A 184 -12.67 32.29 15.37
CA ARG A 184 -13.06 32.96 16.61
C ARG A 184 -11.86 33.80 17.08
N VAL A 185 -11.91 35.06 16.81
CA VAL A 185 -11.03 36.03 17.50
C VAL A 185 -11.33 35.90 18.98
N ARG A 186 -10.41 35.32 19.74
CA ARG A 186 -10.45 35.41 21.21
C ARG A 186 -10.20 36.88 21.57
N THR A 187 -11.26 37.58 21.86
CA THR A 187 -11.13 38.84 22.64
C THR A 187 -10.80 38.42 24.05
N SER A 188 -9.57 38.63 24.46
CA SER A 188 -9.16 38.53 25.86
C SER A 188 -9.74 39.75 26.61
N PRO A 189 -10.17 39.58 27.88
CA PRO A 189 -10.65 40.65 28.72
C PRO A 189 -9.53 41.59 29.15
#